data_878844714e298f5b401148eca12e5e20
#
_entry.id   878844714e298f5b401148eca12e5e20
#
_cell.length_a   1.000
_cell.length_b   1.000
_cell.length_c   1.000
_cell.angle_alpha   90.00
_cell.angle_beta   90.00
_cell.angle_gamma   90.00
#
_symmetry.space_group_name_H-M   'P 1'
#
loop_
_entity.id
_entity.type
_entity.pdbx_description
1 polymer ?
#
loop_
_entity_poly.entity_id
_entity_poly.type
_entity_poly.pdbx_seq_one_letter_code
_entity_poly.pdbx_strand_id
1 'polypeptide(L)'
;MVDAILDKCQKGKNLSSLDYEKLLTLEDENKINQLLNSAKTIRDKYSKKVLLTPTLSIKDKTCEELLACIKRSKELDIPRVNFFRQYETDEDVINACKLVKENTNLKTHVSISGEFSFESIEELSNVGVDTICCNLSTVNNEVFLNNHPKDTLTQRIKLCQNISKNGIGLSSGLVLGIGEEIPDRLKHLRFLSNYRTLEEIPIINYNTYPDLPTKEEQIIPLMEHLKTIAITRIMYPKITITVPLSQYKLEYGKYYLDAGANSLVTNAILKYEIFKEILNMIDECSLEIATTTFKWIIMNGFQ
;
A
#
# COMPACT_ATOMS: atom_id res chain seq x y z
N MET A 1 -6.49 16.35 -27.63
CA MET A 1 -7.46 16.04 -26.54
C MET A 1 -6.71 15.55 -25.29
N VAL A 2 -5.88 14.53 -25.38
CA VAL A 2 -5.09 13.99 -24.24
C VAL A 2 -4.16 15.03 -23.63
N ASP A 3 -3.48 15.86 -24.45
CA ASP A 3 -2.61 16.94 -23.95
C ASP A 3 -3.34 17.92 -23.03
N ALA A 4 -4.59 18.26 -23.36
CA ALA A 4 -5.41 19.12 -22.51
C ALA A 4 -5.77 18.46 -21.17
N ILE A 5 -5.91 17.13 -21.14
CA ILE A 5 -6.14 16.38 -19.89
C ILE A 5 -4.86 16.37 -19.05
N LEU A 6 -3.71 16.11 -19.67
CA LEU A 6 -2.41 16.11 -18.99
C LEU A 6 -2.06 17.51 -18.43
N ASP A 7 -2.37 18.58 -19.18
CA ASP A 7 -2.24 19.96 -18.69
C ASP A 7 -3.14 20.22 -17.45
N LYS A 8 -4.37 19.70 -17.45
CA LYS A 8 -5.22 19.77 -16.26
C LYS A 8 -4.61 19.04 -15.06
N CYS A 9 -4.03 17.83 -15.28
CA CYS A 9 -3.34 17.08 -14.21
C CYS A 9 -2.23 17.92 -13.58
N GLN A 10 -1.34 18.48 -14.38
CA GLN A 10 -0.21 19.30 -13.93
C GLN A 10 -0.68 20.55 -13.17
N LYS A 11 -1.78 21.14 -13.57
CA LYS A 11 -2.38 22.31 -12.92
C LYS A 11 -3.25 21.96 -11.70
N GLY A 12 -3.37 20.70 -11.35
CA GLY A 12 -4.20 20.23 -10.23
C GLY A 12 -5.70 20.50 -10.42
N LYS A 13 -6.16 20.56 -11.68
CA LYS A 13 -7.58 20.76 -12.00
C LYS A 13 -8.34 19.44 -11.93
N ASN A 14 -9.62 19.52 -11.59
CA ASN A 14 -10.49 18.35 -11.55
C ASN A 14 -10.63 17.71 -12.94
N LEU A 15 -10.55 16.40 -12.97
CA LEU A 15 -10.76 15.56 -14.14
C LEU A 15 -12.14 14.90 -14.09
N SER A 16 -12.75 14.73 -15.25
CA SER A 16 -13.97 13.94 -15.39
C SER A 16 -13.67 12.43 -15.40
N SER A 17 -14.72 11.62 -15.25
CA SER A 17 -14.61 10.16 -15.37
C SER A 17 -13.99 9.73 -16.69
N LEU A 18 -14.45 10.37 -17.77
CA LEU A 18 -13.96 10.09 -19.12
C LEU A 18 -12.50 10.51 -19.30
N ASP A 19 -12.05 11.59 -18.62
CA ASP A 19 -10.64 11.99 -18.65
C ASP A 19 -9.76 10.91 -18.01
N TYR A 20 -10.13 10.36 -16.85
CA TYR A 20 -9.40 9.27 -16.20
C TYR A 20 -9.38 7.99 -17.03
N GLU A 21 -10.52 7.62 -17.64
CA GLU A 21 -10.60 6.44 -18.50
C GLU A 21 -9.66 6.56 -19.70
N LYS A 22 -9.63 7.71 -20.36
CA LYS A 22 -8.70 8.01 -21.46
C LYS A 22 -7.23 7.94 -21.05
N LEU A 23 -6.90 8.35 -19.82
CA LEU A 23 -5.53 8.25 -19.31
C LEU A 23 -5.13 6.80 -19.00
N LEU A 24 -6.05 5.97 -18.50
CA LEU A 24 -5.77 4.55 -18.25
C LEU A 24 -5.64 3.74 -19.55
N THR A 25 -6.33 4.13 -20.61
CA THR A 25 -6.28 3.47 -21.93
C THR A 25 -5.17 4.01 -22.85
N LEU A 26 -4.27 4.86 -22.35
CA LEU A 26 -3.14 5.36 -23.15
C LEU A 26 -2.22 4.24 -23.62
N GLU A 27 -1.87 4.27 -24.90
CA GLU A 27 -0.90 3.37 -25.53
C GLU A 27 0.36 4.11 -26.01
N ASP A 28 0.26 5.41 -26.28
CA ASP A 28 1.39 6.24 -26.72
C ASP A 28 2.39 6.43 -25.57
N GLU A 29 3.62 5.94 -25.74
CA GLU A 29 4.67 5.97 -24.70
C GLU A 29 5.00 7.38 -24.22
N ASN A 30 5.02 8.38 -25.12
CA ASN A 30 5.31 9.75 -24.74
C ASN A 30 4.20 10.32 -23.85
N LYS A 31 2.93 9.99 -24.14
CA LYS A 31 1.79 10.41 -23.31
C LYS A 31 1.76 9.68 -21.98
N ILE A 32 2.12 8.40 -21.94
CA ILE A 32 2.27 7.64 -20.71
C ILE A 32 3.38 8.27 -19.85
N ASN A 33 4.53 8.57 -20.41
CA ASN A 33 5.62 9.23 -19.68
C ASN A 33 5.20 10.60 -19.12
N GLN A 34 4.41 11.38 -19.86
CA GLN A 34 3.85 12.65 -19.37
C GLN A 34 2.88 12.43 -18.20
N LEU A 35 2.05 11.37 -18.25
CA LEU A 35 1.16 10.99 -17.15
C LEU A 35 1.95 10.62 -15.89
N LEU A 36 2.94 9.73 -16.01
CA LEU A 36 3.79 9.31 -14.90
C LEU A 36 4.54 10.51 -14.29
N ASN A 37 5.13 11.37 -15.12
CA ASN A 37 5.80 12.59 -14.66
C ASN A 37 4.85 13.56 -13.95
N SER A 38 3.61 13.67 -14.40
CA SER A 38 2.59 14.49 -13.71
C SER A 38 2.29 13.94 -12.32
N ALA A 39 2.12 12.61 -12.19
CA ALA A 39 1.89 11.95 -10.91
C ALA A 39 3.09 12.09 -9.97
N LYS A 40 4.32 11.89 -10.48
CA LYS A 40 5.58 12.12 -9.74
C LYS A 40 5.65 13.55 -9.21
N THR A 41 5.39 14.55 -10.04
CA THR A 41 5.38 15.96 -9.66
C THR A 41 4.37 16.25 -8.56
N ILE A 42 3.16 15.66 -8.66
CA ILE A 42 2.13 15.79 -7.62
C ILE A 42 2.61 15.18 -6.31
N ARG A 43 3.17 13.96 -6.32
CA ARG A 43 3.74 13.36 -5.10
C ARG A 43 4.81 14.26 -4.48
N ASP A 44 5.78 14.70 -5.27
CA ASP A 44 6.94 15.47 -4.80
C ASP A 44 6.54 16.83 -4.20
N LYS A 45 5.42 17.39 -4.66
CA LYS A 45 4.84 18.62 -4.07
C LYS A 45 4.37 18.43 -2.63
N TYR A 46 3.91 17.21 -2.28
CA TYR A 46 3.36 16.93 -0.94
C TYR A 46 4.33 16.17 -0.05
N SER A 47 5.12 15.27 -0.59
CA SER A 47 6.13 14.53 0.16
C SER A 47 7.17 13.92 -0.75
N LYS A 48 8.45 14.13 -0.42
CA LYS A 48 9.58 13.40 -1.00
C LYS A 48 10.01 12.20 -0.15
N LYS A 49 9.20 11.82 0.83
CA LYS A 49 9.52 10.71 1.73
C LYS A 49 8.82 9.43 1.29
N VAL A 50 9.56 8.33 1.30
CA VAL A 50 9.08 6.97 1.03
C VAL A 50 8.93 6.25 2.36
N LEU A 51 7.72 5.76 2.61
CA LEU A 51 7.42 4.93 3.77
C LEU A 51 7.81 3.49 3.47
N LEU A 52 8.79 2.97 4.20
CA LEU A 52 9.15 1.56 4.16
C LEU A 52 8.42 0.82 5.28
N THR A 53 7.84 -0.34 4.95
CA THR A 53 7.09 -1.13 5.91
C THR A 53 7.47 -2.60 5.82
N PRO A 54 8.14 -3.18 6.83
CA PRO A 54 8.37 -4.61 6.91
C PRO A 54 7.05 -5.33 7.16
N THR A 55 6.86 -6.44 6.44
CA THR A 55 5.75 -7.35 6.68
C THR A 55 6.21 -8.47 7.60
N LEU A 56 5.55 -8.61 8.72
CA LEU A 56 5.83 -9.61 9.73
C LEU A 56 4.72 -10.67 9.76
N SER A 57 5.10 -11.95 9.68
CA SER A 57 4.18 -13.06 9.95
C SER A 57 4.10 -13.28 11.45
N ILE A 58 2.89 -13.51 11.97
CA ILE A 58 2.66 -13.85 13.37
C ILE A 58 2.68 -15.37 13.55
N LYS A 59 2.06 -16.10 12.61
CA LYS A 59 1.75 -17.53 12.71
C LYS A 59 2.94 -18.43 13.08
N ASP A 60 4.11 -18.16 12.48
CA ASP A 60 5.28 -19.05 12.57
C ASP A 60 6.37 -18.46 13.48
N LYS A 61 6.03 -17.52 14.37
CA LYS A 61 7.00 -16.84 15.22
C LYS A 61 6.64 -16.93 16.69
N THR A 62 7.66 -17.21 17.49
CA THR A 62 7.57 -16.99 18.94
C THR A 62 7.50 -15.50 19.26
N CYS A 63 7.03 -15.14 20.47
CA CYS A 63 7.04 -13.75 20.92
C CYS A 63 8.44 -13.13 20.89
N GLU A 64 9.49 -13.91 21.20
CA GLU A 64 10.88 -13.46 21.18
C GLU A 64 11.36 -13.13 19.77
N GLU A 65 11.06 -14.00 18.79
CA GLU A 65 11.39 -13.77 17.37
C GLU A 65 10.64 -12.57 16.79
N LEU A 66 9.35 -12.41 17.15
CA LEU A 66 8.57 -11.27 16.73
C LEU A 66 9.13 -9.97 17.31
N LEU A 67 9.48 -9.98 18.60
CA LEU A 67 10.11 -8.84 19.28
C LEU A 67 11.47 -8.50 18.68
N ALA A 68 12.27 -9.50 18.28
CA ALA A 68 13.53 -9.27 17.58
C ALA A 68 13.32 -8.54 16.23
N CYS A 69 12.31 -8.95 15.44
CA CYS A 69 11.96 -8.27 14.20
C CYS A 69 11.49 -6.82 14.44
N ILE A 70 10.68 -6.59 15.48
CA ILE A 70 10.19 -5.26 15.87
C ILE A 70 11.37 -4.36 16.29
N LYS A 71 12.28 -4.87 17.14
CA LYS A 71 13.50 -4.15 17.54
C LYS A 71 14.39 -3.84 16.35
N ARG A 72 14.55 -4.79 15.42
CA ARG A 72 15.31 -4.59 14.19
C ARG A 72 14.71 -3.48 13.33
N SER A 73 13.39 -3.40 13.22
CA SER A 73 12.72 -2.30 12.51
C SER A 73 13.05 -0.94 13.14
N LYS A 74 13.08 -0.87 14.47
CA LYS A 74 13.45 0.34 15.21
C LYS A 74 14.93 0.73 14.99
N GLU A 75 15.85 -0.25 15.00
CA GLU A 75 17.28 -0.03 14.72
C GLU A 75 17.53 0.52 13.31
N LEU A 76 16.74 0.10 12.33
CA LEU A 76 16.77 0.60 10.95
C LEU A 76 16.04 1.95 10.79
N ASP A 77 15.55 2.53 11.88
CA ASP A 77 14.74 3.75 11.92
C ASP A 77 13.50 3.70 11.01
N ILE A 78 12.96 2.50 10.80
CA ILE A 78 11.72 2.28 10.05
C ILE A 78 10.55 2.66 10.95
N PRO A 79 9.63 3.55 10.51
CA PRO A 79 8.63 4.13 11.42
C PRO A 79 7.43 3.24 11.68
N ARG A 80 7.24 2.15 10.91
CA ARG A 80 6.03 1.33 10.94
C ARG A 80 6.35 -0.14 10.69
N VAL A 81 5.62 -1.03 11.34
CA VAL A 81 5.59 -2.48 11.05
C VAL A 81 4.19 -2.89 10.59
N ASN A 82 4.11 -3.89 9.71
CA ASN A 82 2.85 -4.45 9.22
C ASN A 82 2.73 -5.92 9.65
N PHE A 83 1.63 -6.26 10.29
CA PHE A 83 1.23 -7.63 10.53
C PHE A 83 0.32 -8.10 9.42
N PHE A 84 0.80 -9.06 8.64
CA PHE A 84 0.07 -9.60 7.52
C PHE A 84 -0.80 -10.80 7.94
N ARG A 85 -1.81 -11.12 7.17
CA ARG A 85 -2.87 -12.14 7.35
C ARG A 85 -2.45 -13.55 7.82
N GLN A 86 -1.22 -13.78 8.23
CA GLN A 86 -0.75 -15.07 8.75
C GLN A 86 -0.92 -15.09 10.27
N TYR A 87 -2.16 -15.20 10.71
CA TYR A 87 -2.56 -15.40 12.11
C TYR A 87 -3.72 -16.41 12.16
N GLU A 88 -3.92 -17.05 13.30
CA GLU A 88 -5.00 -18.04 13.48
C GLU A 88 -6.23 -17.41 14.12
N THR A 89 -6.05 -16.47 15.02
CA THR A 89 -7.11 -15.79 15.75
C THR A 89 -6.93 -14.27 15.74
N ASP A 90 -8.01 -13.53 15.97
CA ASP A 90 -7.95 -12.07 16.15
C ASP A 90 -7.08 -11.70 17.36
N GLU A 91 -7.08 -12.52 18.41
CA GLU A 91 -6.27 -12.33 19.62
C GLU A 91 -4.75 -12.34 19.34
N ASP A 92 -4.29 -13.16 18.39
CA ASP A 92 -2.88 -13.16 17.97
C ASP A 92 -2.45 -11.80 17.43
N VAL A 93 -3.33 -11.19 16.65
CA VAL A 93 -3.09 -9.85 16.07
C VAL A 93 -3.06 -8.79 17.15
N ILE A 94 -4.02 -8.84 18.07
CA ILE A 94 -4.13 -7.91 19.19
C ILE A 94 -2.88 -7.99 20.07
N ASN A 95 -2.43 -9.20 20.42
CA ASN A 95 -1.23 -9.41 21.23
C ASN A 95 0.04 -8.96 20.51
N ALA A 96 0.16 -9.19 19.21
CA ALA A 96 1.27 -8.66 18.42
C ALA A 96 1.31 -7.13 18.43
N CYS A 97 0.17 -6.47 18.36
CA CYS A 97 0.06 -5.01 18.45
C CYS A 97 0.42 -4.50 19.85
N LYS A 98 -0.05 -5.14 20.92
CA LYS A 98 0.34 -4.84 22.31
C LYS A 98 1.86 -4.92 22.46
N LEU A 99 2.49 -5.97 21.93
CA LEU A 99 3.94 -6.16 21.97
C LEU A 99 4.71 -4.99 21.33
N VAL A 100 4.24 -4.46 20.19
CA VAL A 100 4.85 -3.27 19.55
C VAL A 100 4.72 -2.05 20.46
N LYS A 101 3.51 -1.77 20.95
CA LYS A 101 3.20 -0.56 21.72
C LYS A 101 3.91 -0.53 23.07
N GLU A 102 4.09 -1.68 23.70
CA GLU A 102 4.81 -1.80 24.98
C GLU A 102 6.33 -1.64 24.85
N ASN A 103 6.90 -2.03 23.73
CA ASN A 103 8.36 -2.10 23.55
C ASN A 103 8.94 -1.01 22.64
N THR A 104 8.10 -0.32 21.87
CA THR A 104 8.57 0.67 20.89
C THR A 104 7.56 1.81 20.72
N ASN A 105 7.98 2.84 19.99
CA ASN A 105 7.13 3.92 19.48
C ASN A 105 6.76 3.76 18.00
N LEU A 106 6.95 2.55 17.43
CA LEU A 106 6.63 2.28 16.04
C LEU A 106 5.12 2.34 15.82
N LYS A 107 4.75 2.78 14.63
CA LYS A 107 3.37 2.66 14.15
C LYS A 107 3.05 1.21 13.81
N THR A 108 1.81 0.84 14.07
CA THR A 108 1.28 -0.48 13.75
C THR A 108 0.35 -0.41 12.56
N HIS A 109 0.57 -1.27 11.61
CA HIS A 109 -0.31 -1.51 10.48
C HIS A 109 -0.73 -2.98 10.51
N VAL A 110 -2.02 -3.27 10.40
CA VAL A 110 -2.57 -4.62 10.50
C VAL A 110 -3.38 -4.95 9.26
N SER A 111 -3.11 -6.07 8.63
CA SER A 111 -3.92 -6.57 7.51
C SER A 111 -4.89 -7.62 8.01
N ILE A 112 -6.20 -7.33 7.95
CA ILE A 112 -7.26 -8.22 8.46
C ILE A 112 -7.96 -9.01 7.36
N SER A 113 -8.57 -10.15 7.74
CA SER A 113 -9.45 -10.95 6.90
C SER A 113 -10.89 -10.39 6.90
N GLY A 114 -11.76 -10.94 6.07
CA GLY A 114 -13.21 -10.65 6.10
C GLY A 114 -13.94 -11.24 7.29
N GLU A 115 -13.31 -12.17 8.00
CA GLU A 115 -13.85 -12.86 9.18
C GLU A 115 -13.49 -12.15 10.50
N PHE A 116 -12.69 -11.07 10.44
CA PHE A 116 -12.28 -10.31 11.63
C PHE A 116 -13.49 -9.68 12.32
N SER A 117 -13.54 -9.76 13.66
CA SER A 117 -14.72 -9.30 14.41
C SER A 117 -14.73 -7.78 14.61
N PHE A 118 -15.93 -7.21 14.82
CA PHE A 118 -16.05 -5.77 15.14
C PHE A 118 -15.53 -5.45 16.53
N GLU A 119 -15.70 -6.38 17.46
CA GLU A 119 -15.21 -6.31 18.83
C GLU A 119 -13.67 -6.25 18.84
N SER A 120 -13.02 -7.06 18.02
CA SER A 120 -11.57 -7.07 17.87
C SER A 120 -11.03 -5.77 17.24
N ILE A 121 -11.80 -5.11 16.34
CA ILE A 121 -11.46 -3.78 15.83
C ILE A 121 -11.52 -2.73 16.94
N GLU A 122 -12.53 -2.79 17.82
CA GLU A 122 -12.63 -1.89 18.98
C GLU A 122 -11.46 -2.11 19.94
N GLU A 123 -11.07 -3.37 20.19
CA GLU A 123 -9.91 -3.68 21.01
C GLU A 123 -8.60 -3.18 20.39
N LEU A 124 -8.40 -3.33 19.07
CA LEU A 124 -7.25 -2.74 18.36
C LEU A 124 -7.22 -1.22 18.49
N SER A 125 -8.38 -0.56 18.47
CA SER A 125 -8.47 0.88 18.75
C SER A 125 -8.00 1.23 20.16
N ASN A 126 -8.41 0.46 21.16
CA ASN A 126 -8.01 0.63 22.56
C ASN A 126 -6.50 0.38 22.77
N VAL A 127 -5.91 -0.55 22.03
CA VAL A 127 -4.45 -0.78 21.99
C VAL A 127 -3.69 0.37 21.34
N GLY A 128 -4.39 1.22 20.56
CA GLY A 128 -3.81 2.34 19.85
C GLY A 128 -3.17 1.95 18.51
N VAL A 129 -3.78 1.01 17.79
CA VAL A 129 -3.35 0.65 16.43
C VAL A 129 -3.54 1.84 15.49
N ASP A 130 -2.52 2.14 14.69
CA ASP A 130 -2.53 3.33 13.83
C ASP A 130 -3.34 3.12 12.56
N THR A 131 -3.17 1.98 11.87
CA THR A 131 -3.79 1.71 10.56
C THR A 131 -4.24 0.25 10.46
N ILE A 132 -5.45 0.04 9.97
CA ILE A 132 -5.94 -1.30 9.61
C ILE A 132 -6.15 -1.37 8.09
N CYS A 133 -5.53 -2.37 7.48
CA CYS A 133 -5.76 -2.73 6.09
C CYS A 133 -6.90 -3.74 5.98
N CYS A 134 -8.05 -3.27 5.53
CA CYS A 134 -9.17 -4.07 5.10
C CYS A 134 -9.36 -3.88 3.59
N ASN A 135 -8.57 -4.64 2.80
CA ASN A 135 -8.52 -4.42 1.37
C ASN A 135 -9.79 -4.92 0.68
N LEU A 136 -10.50 -4.02 -0.01
CA LEU A 136 -11.69 -4.36 -0.80
C LEU A 136 -11.34 -5.10 -2.09
N SER A 137 -10.09 -4.97 -2.58
CA SER A 137 -9.59 -5.55 -3.84
C SER A 137 -10.31 -5.02 -5.08
N THR A 138 -11.62 -5.04 -5.11
CA THR A 138 -12.50 -4.47 -6.14
C THR A 138 -13.87 -4.14 -5.54
N VAL A 139 -14.62 -3.23 -6.16
CA VAL A 139 -16.05 -2.97 -5.84
C VAL A 139 -17.01 -3.61 -6.86
N ASN A 140 -16.48 -4.39 -7.79
CA ASN A 140 -17.28 -5.26 -8.64
C ASN A 140 -17.58 -6.54 -7.85
N ASN A 141 -18.86 -6.77 -7.48
CA ASN A 141 -19.24 -7.86 -6.60
C ASN A 141 -19.01 -9.25 -7.21
N GLU A 142 -19.17 -9.39 -8.52
CA GLU A 142 -18.92 -10.67 -9.20
C GLU A 142 -17.42 -11.01 -9.19
N VAL A 143 -16.59 -10.06 -9.57
CA VAL A 143 -15.12 -10.19 -9.51
C VAL A 143 -14.65 -10.46 -8.08
N PHE A 144 -15.24 -9.76 -7.09
CA PHE A 144 -14.91 -9.99 -5.69
C PHE A 144 -15.18 -11.44 -5.25
N LEU A 145 -16.39 -11.93 -5.49
CA LEU A 145 -16.82 -13.28 -5.09
C LEU A 145 -16.00 -14.39 -5.78
N ASN A 146 -15.64 -14.21 -7.04
CA ASN A 146 -14.80 -15.15 -7.78
C ASN A 146 -13.40 -15.31 -7.18
N ASN A 147 -12.87 -14.24 -6.55
CA ASN A 147 -11.52 -14.23 -5.94
C ASN A 147 -11.52 -14.43 -4.42
N HIS A 148 -12.68 -14.25 -3.77
CA HIS A 148 -12.85 -14.38 -2.32
C HIS A 148 -14.07 -15.26 -1.97
N PRO A 149 -14.05 -16.57 -2.30
CA PRO A 149 -15.23 -17.43 -2.21
C PRO A 149 -15.76 -17.66 -0.78
N LYS A 150 -14.96 -17.34 0.24
CA LYS A 150 -15.33 -17.45 1.66
C LYS A 150 -15.68 -16.09 2.29
N ASP A 151 -15.81 -15.04 1.48
CA ASP A 151 -15.99 -13.67 1.97
C ASP A 151 -17.04 -12.94 1.13
N THR A 152 -17.55 -11.83 1.59
CA THR A 152 -18.47 -10.99 0.82
C THR A 152 -18.01 -9.53 0.80
N LEU A 153 -18.19 -8.86 -0.32
CA LEU A 153 -17.90 -7.44 -0.46
C LEU A 153 -18.68 -6.59 0.57
N THR A 154 -19.93 -6.99 0.85
CA THR A 154 -20.77 -6.32 1.87
C THR A 154 -20.15 -6.41 3.25
N GLN A 155 -19.61 -7.56 3.66
CA GLN A 155 -18.94 -7.71 4.96
C GLN A 155 -17.67 -6.87 5.01
N ARG A 156 -16.86 -6.88 3.95
CA ARG A 156 -15.66 -6.03 3.86
C ARG A 156 -15.98 -4.55 3.97
N ILE A 157 -17.05 -4.09 3.31
CA ILE A 157 -17.50 -2.69 3.42
C ILE A 157 -17.89 -2.35 4.87
N LYS A 158 -18.62 -3.25 5.56
CA LYS A 158 -18.98 -3.05 6.97
C LYS A 158 -17.75 -2.99 7.88
N LEU A 159 -16.73 -3.83 7.65
CA LEU A 159 -15.46 -3.76 8.37
C LEU A 159 -14.75 -2.42 8.13
N CYS A 160 -14.64 -1.96 6.89
CA CYS A 160 -14.05 -0.64 6.59
C CYS A 160 -14.82 0.51 7.28
N GLN A 161 -16.15 0.43 7.33
CA GLN A 161 -16.99 1.39 8.05
C GLN A 161 -16.75 1.35 9.56
N ASN A 162 -16.59 0.14 10.14
CA ASN A 162 -16.32 -0.03 11.56
C ASN A 162 -14.93 0.50 11.94
N ILE A 163 -13.89 0.23 11.12
CA ILE A 163 -12.55 0.80 11.28
C ILE A 163 -12.62 2.34 11.32
N SER A 164 -13.31 2.95 10.34
CA SER A 164 -13.48 4.40 10.28
C SER A 164 -14.26 4.97 11.46
N LYS A 165 -15.28 4.24 11.95
CA LYS A 165 -16.08 4.62 13.11
C LYS A 165 -15.24 4.67 14.40
N ASN A 166 -14.30 3.72 14.54
CA ASN A 166 -13.37 3.66 15.67
C ASN A 166 -12.19 4.65 15.56
N GLY A 167 -12.16 5.50 14.53
CA GLY A 167 -11.13 6.52 14.35
C GLY A 167 -9.76 5.98 13.90
N ILE A 168 -9.67 4.69 13.56
CA ILE A 168 -8.43 4.06 13.08
C ILE A 168 -8.22 4.44 11.61
N GLY A 169 -6.97 4.67 11.21
CA GLY A 169 -6.59 4.87 9.81
C GLY A 169 -6.98 3.66 8.95
N LEU A 170 -7.69 3.90 7.85
CA LEU A 170 -8.06 2.84 6.91
C LEU A 170 -7.05 2.74 5.78
N SER A 171 -6.53 1.54 5.56
CA SER A 171 -5.82 1.16 4.33
C SER A 171 -6.74 0.24 3.51
N SER A 172 -7.11 0.67 2.31
CA SER A 172 -7.93 -0.13 1.39
C SER A 172 -7.68 0.29 -0.05
N GLY A 173 -7.54 -0.67 -0.95
CA GLY A 173 -7.18 -0.38 -2.34
C GLY A 173 -7.50 -1.52 -3.30
N LEU A 174 -6.78 -1.54 -4.42
CA LEU A 174 -7.06 -2.41 -5.55
C LEU A 174 -6.11 -3.59 -5.61
N VAL A 175 -6.64 -4.72 -6.07
CA VAL A 175 -5.85 -5.83 -6.62
C VAL A 175 -6.11 -5.88 -8.12
N LEU A 176 -5.06 -5.77 -8.90
CA LEU A 176 -5.11 -5.75 -10.36
C LEU A 176 -4.82 -7.15 -10.91
N GLY A 177 -5.52 -7.53 -11.99
CA GLY A 177 -5.38 -8.84 -12.63
C GLY A 177 -6.25 -9.92 -12.00
N ILE A 178 -7.34 -9.55 -11.33
CA ILE A 178 -8.32 -10.48 -10.74
C ILE A 178 -9.60 -10.60 -11.58
N GLY A 179 -9.59 -10.07 -12.79
CA GLY A 179 -10.74 -10.05 -13.70
C GLY A 179 -11.52 -8.73 -13.69
N GLU A 180 -11.01 -7.71 -13.03
CA GLU A 180 -11.56 -6.36 -13.04
C GLU A 180 -11.21 -5.63 -14.34
N GLU A 181 -12.11 -4.75 -14.78
CA GLU A 181 -11.90 -3.87 -15.92
C GLU A 181 -11.54 -2.44 -15.51
N ILE A 182 -11.09 -1.61 -16.46
CA ILE A 182 -10.76 -0.19 -16.22
C ILE A 182 -11.89 0.59 -15.54
N PRO A 183 -13.17 0.46 -15.97
CA PRO A 183 -14.29 1.11 -15.28
C PRO A 183 -14.42 0.68 -13.81
N ASP A 184 -14.16 -0.60 -13.50
CA ASP A 184 -14.18 -1.11 -12.11
C ASP A 184 -13.11 -0.45 -11.26
N ARG A 185 -11.88 -0.30 -11.78
CA ARG A 185 -10.77 0.40 -11.09
C ARG A 185 -11.16 1.84 -10.74
N LEU A 186 -11.74 2.57 -11.69
CA LEU A 186 -12.17 3.95 -11.46
C LEU A 186 -13.34 4.05 -10.48
N LYS A 187 -14.32 3.15 -10.59
CA LYS A 187 -15.44 3.05 -9.64
C LYS A 187 -14.94 2.78 -8.24
N HIS A 188 -13.98 1.84 -8.11
CA HIS A 188 -13.37 1.51 -6.83
C HIS A 188 -12.63 2.71 -6.23
N LEU A 189 -11.74 3.35 -6.97
CA LEU A 189 -11.02 4.54 -6.49
C LEU A 189 -11.99 5.62 -5.99
N ARG A 190 -13.08 5.88 -6.72
CA ARG A 190 -14.11 6.82 -6.24
C ARG A 190 -14.82 6.35 -4.99
N PHE A 191 -15.11 5.06 -4.89
CA PHE A 191 -15.79 4.49 -3.73
C PHE A 191 -14.98 4.70 -2.45
N LEU A 192 -13.66 4.63 -2.51
CA LEU A 192 -12.77 4.82 -1.36
C LEU A 192 -12.91 6.22 -0.74
N SER A 193 -13.31 7.24 -1.48
CA SER A 193 -13.51 8.61 -0.96
C SER A 193 -14.65 8.71 0.08
N ASN A 194 -15.48 7.68 0.23
CA ASN A 194 -16.53 7.65 1.25
C ASN A 194 -15.98 7.41 2.68
N TYR A 195 -14.71 6.99 2.83
CA TYR A 195 -14.12 6.70 4.12
C TYR A 195 -13.31 7.91 4.63
N ARG A 196 -13.74 8.49 5.75
CA ARG A 196 -13.11 9.69 6.33
C ARG A 196 -11.70 9.43 6.88
N THR A 197 -11.41 8.20 7.29
CA THR A 197 -10.10 7.80 7.83
C THR A 197 -9.23 7.09 6.80
N LEU A 198 -9.55 7.20 5.51
CA LEU A 198 -8.71 6.64 4.46
C LEU A 198 -7.34 7.33 4.48
N GLU A 199 -6.28 6.57 4.78
CA GLU A 199 -4.89 7.05 4.86
C GLU A 199 -4.02 6.45 3.76
N GLU A 200 -4.36 5.24 3.32
CA GLU A 200 -3.52 4.45 2.45
C GLU A 200 -4.33 3.70 1.39
N ILE A 201 -3.83 3.76 0.16
CA ILE A 201 -4.38 2.99 -0.97
C ILE A 201 -3.30 2.06 -1.49
N PRO A 202 -3.33 0.76 -1.13
CA PRO A 202 -2.49 -0.24 -1.76
C PRO A 202 -2.93 -0.51 -3.20
N ILE A 203 -1.97 -0.50 -4.13
CA ILE A 203 -2.18 -0.90 -5.53
C ILE A 203 -1.35 -2.16 -5.76
N ILE A 204 -2.03 -3.28 -5.80
CA ILE A 204 -1.44 -4.60 -5.79
C ILE A 204 -1.59 -5.24 -7.16
N ASN A 205 -0.51 -5.74 -7.76
CA ASN A 205 -0.60 -6.65 -8.88
C ASN A 205 -0.70 -8.07 -8.34
N TYR A 206 -1.69 -8.85 -8.76
CA TYR A 206 -1.94 -10.22 -8.30
C TYR A 206 -0.70 -11.12 -8.36
N ASN A 207 0.13 -10.94 -9.38
CA ASN A 207 1.38 -11.70 -9.56
C ASN A 207 2.51 -11.39 -8.56
N THR A 208 2.37 -10.37 -7.73
CA THR A 208 3.41 -10.04 -6.73
C THR A 208 3.41 -10.98 -5.52
N TYR A 209 2.44 -11.89 -5.44
CA TYR A 209 2.34 -12.90 -4.40
C TYR A 209 2.73 -14.27 -4.93
N PRO A 210 3.97 -14.74 -4.70
CA PRO A 210 4.46 -16.02 -5.25
C PRO A 210 3.71 -17.26 -4.73
N ASP A 211 3.01 -17.13 -3.60
CA ASP A 211 2.29 -18.23 -2.96
C ASP A 211 0.83 -18.38 -3.42
N LEU A 212 0.36 -17.49 -4.29
CA LEU A 212 -0.96 -17.62 -4.88
C LEU A 212 -0.90 -18.36 -6.21
N PRO A 213 -1.84 -19.29 -6.48
CA PRO A 213 -1.92 -19.95 -7.78
C PRO A 213 -2.24 -18.90 -8.85
N THR A 214 -1.21 -18.47 -9.57
CA THR A 214 -1.35 -17.54 -10.70
C THR A 214 -1.93 -18.28 -11.89
N LYS A 215 -3.09 -17.85 -12.37
CA LYS A 215 -3.51 -18.16 -13.73
C LYS A 215 -2.77 -17.20 -14.66
N GLU A 216 -2.18 -17.71 -15.76
CA GLU A 216 -1.45 -16.88 -16.74
C GLU A 216 -2.28 -15.69 -17.25
N GLU A 217 -3.60 -15.87 -17.34
CA GLU A 217 -4.58 -14.85 -17.76
C GLU A 217 -4.71 -13.65 -16.80
N GLN A 218 -4.16 -13.74 -15.59
CA GLN A 218 -4.25 -12.69 -14.56
C GLN A 218 -3.01 -11.78 -14.50
N ILE A 219 -2.02 -12.02 -15.36
CA ILE A 219 -0.81 -11.18 -15.42
C ILE A 219 -1.12 -9.87 -16.15
N ILE A 220 -1.24 -8.77 -15.43
CA ILE A 220 -1.31 -7.46 -16.08
C ILE A 220 0.10 -6.94 -16.42
N PRO A 221 0.25 -6.24 -17.55
CA PRO A 221 1.51 -5.58 -17.90
C PRO A 221 1.93 -4.57 -16.83
N LEU A 222 3.25 -4.44 -16.59
CA LEU A 222 3.80 -3.45 -15.65
C LEU A 222 3.25 -2.05 -15.95
N MET A 223 3.15 -1.67 -17.22
CA MET A 223 2.68 -0.34 -17.61
C MET A 223 1.24 -0.05 -17.16
N GLU A 224 0.36 -1.03 -17.15
CA GLU A 224 -0.99 -0.87 -16.60
C GLU A 224 -0.99 -0.64 -15.09
N HIS A 225 -0.10 -1.33 -14.38
CA HIS A 225 0.11 -1.09 -12.96
C HIS A 225 0.58 0.35 -12.71
N LEU A 226 1.60 0.81 -13.47
CA LEU A 226 2.14 2.17 -13.36
C LEU A 226 1.09 3.24 -13.69
N LYS A 227 0.30 3.07 -14.75
CA LYS A 227 -0.81 3.98 -15.07
C LYS A 227 -1.84 4.04 -13.94
N THR A 228 -2.17 2.90 -13.32
CA THR A 228 -3.12 2.86 -12.19
C THR A 228 -2.57 3.59 -10.97
N ILE A 229 -1.28 3.42 -10.64
CA ILE A 229 -0.60 4.18 -9.57
C ILE A 229 -0.67 5.68 -9.86
N ALA A 230 -0.35 6.10 -11.10
CA ALA A 230 -0.35 7.50 -11.50
C ALA A 230 -1.74 8.14 -11.41
N ILE A 231 -2.77 7.44 -11.86
CA ILE A 231 -4.17 7.91 -11.75
C ILE A 231 -4.58 8.01 -10.28
N THR A 232 -4.21 7.03 -9.45
CA THR A 232 -4.49 7.08 -8.01
C THR A 232 -3.83 8.31 -7.37
N ARG A 233 -2.58 8.63 -7.73
CA ARG A 233 -1.88 9.83 -7.23
C ARG A 233 -2.57 11.13 -7.68
N ILE A 234 -3.05 11.19 -8.90
CA ILE A 234 -3.77 12.37 -9.42
C ILE A 234 -5.11 12.54 -8.70
N MET A 235 -5.85 11.45 -8.45
CA MET A 235 -7.12 11.48 -7.71
C MET A 235 -6.93 11.80 -6.22
N TYR A 236 -5.82 11.32 -5.63
CA TYR A 236 -5.52 11.41 -4.20
C TYR A 236 -4.13 12.01 -3.98
N PRO A 237 -3.95 13.34 -4.15
CA PRO A 237 -2.62 13.98 -4.16
C PRO A 237 -1.81 13.77 -2.88
N LYS A 238 -2.46 13.58 -1.72
CA LYS A 238 -1.82 13.54 -0.40
C LYS A 238 -1.80 12.14 0.23
N ILE A 239 -2.53 11.18 -0.35
CA ILE A 239 -2.69 9.84 0.23
C ILE A 239 -1.36 9.05 0.19
N THR A 240 -1.20 8.12 1.10
CA THR A 240 -0.14 7.10 0.99
C THR A 240 -0.54 6.09 -0.08
N ILE A 241 0.25 5.96 -1.14
CA ILE A 241 0.07 4.92 -2.16
C ILE A 241 1.13 3.86 -1.94
N THR A 242 0.69 2.68 -1.54
CA THR A 242 1.54 1.56 -1.17
C THR A 242 1.58 0.52 -2.27
N VAL A 243 2.79 0.06 -2.59
CA VAL A 243 3.00 -1.03 -3.55
C VAL A 243 3.82 -2.13 -2.88
N PRO A 244 3.38 -3.40 -2.96
CA PRO A 244 4.19 -4.53 -2.55
C PRO A 244 5.43 -4.66 -3.45
N LEU A 245 6.60 -4.81 -2.83
CA LEU A 245 7.87 -4.97 -3.51
C LEU A 245 8.37 -6.40 -3.33
N SER A 246 8.45 -7.16 -4.42
CA SER A 246 9.04 -8.49 -4.41
C SER A 246 10.57 -8.40 -4.25
N GLN A 247 11.15 -9.24 -3.37
CA GLN A 247 12.60 -9.35 -3.22
C GLN A 247 13.32 -9.82 -4.50
N TYR A 248 12.60 -10.41 -5.45
CA TYR A 248 13.13 -10.89 -6.72
C TYR A 248 13.00 -9.88 -7.87
N LYS A 249 12.37 -8.73 -7.62
CA LYS A 249 12.10 -7.67 -8.59
C LYS A 249 12.24 -6.30 -7.94
N LEU A 250 13.33 -6.10 -7.20
CA LEU A 250 13.59 -4.84 -6.48
C LEU A 250 13.66 -3.64 -7.43
N GLU A 251 14.16 -3.85 -8.65
CA GLU A 251 14.23 -2.83 -9.69
C GLU A 251 12.88 -2.21 -10.05
N TYR A 252 11.78 -2.94 -9.85
CA TYR A 252 10.43 -2.40 -10.09
C TYR A 252 10.04 -1.31 -9.10
N GLY A 253 10.67 -1.27 -7.93
CA GLY A 253 10.44 -0.23 -6.94
C GLY A 253 10.66 1.17 -7.51
N LYS A 254 11.70 1.36 -8.33
CA LYS A 254 11.97 2.63 -9.00
C LYS A 254 10.81 3.07 -9.91
N TYR A 255 10.30 2.16 -10.74
CA TYR A 255 9.15 2.47 -11.60
C TYR A 255 7.90 2.83 -10.82
N TYR A 256 7.63 2.14 -9.70
CA TYR A 256 6.50 2.45 -8.83
C TYR A 256 6.63 3.85 -8.20
N LEU A 257 7.83 4.18 -7.71
CA LEU A 257 8.12 5.50 -7.17
C LEU A 257 8.00 6.58 -8.25
N ASP A 258 8.52 6.36 -9.45
CA ASP A 258 8.41 7.30 -10.57
C ASP A 258 6.96 7.45 -11.08
N ALA A 259 6.11 6.44 -10.87
CA ALA A 259 4.67 6.54 -11.15
C ALA A 259 3.88 7.27 -10.04
N GLY A 260 4.52 7.71 -8.96
CA GLY A 260 3.88 8.49 -7.90
C GLY A 260 3.54 7.73 -6.62
N ALA A 261 3.94 6.45 -6.46
CA ALA A 261 3.91 5.77 -5.18
C ALA A 261 4.84 6.45 -4.16
N ASN A 262 4.55 6.31 -2.88
CA ASN A 262 5.37 6.82 -1.78
C ASN A 262 5.43 5.87 -0.59
N SER A 263 5.05 4.62 -0.78
CA SER A 263 5.20 3.57 0.23
C SER A 263 5.51 2.23 -0.43
N LEU A 264 6.49 1.51 0.12
CA LEU A 264 6.90 0.18 -0.31
C LEU A 264 6.78 -0.79 0.87
N VAL A 265 6.16 -1.94 0.63
CA VAL A 265 5.99 -2.98 1.64
C VAL A 265 6.65 -4.27 1.16
N THR A 266 7.49 -4.88 2.01
CA THR A 266 8.15 -6.14 1.71
C THR A 266 8.56 -6.89 2.98
N ASN A 267 8.54 -8.22 2.96
CA ASN A 267 9.01 -9.06 4.06
C ASN A 267 10.56 -9.11 4.16
N ALA A 268 11.23 -8.74 3.08
CA ALA A 268 12.70 -8.85 2.98
C ALA A 268 13.46 -7.61 3.49
N ILE A 269 12.77 -6.51 3.83
CA ILE A 269 13.39 -5.24 4.19
C ILE A 269 14.27 -5.31 5.44
N LEU A 270 14.06 -6.29 6.32
CA LEU A 270 14.87 -6.49 7.52
C LEU A 270 16.21 -7.18 7.23
N LYS A 271 16.43 -7.69 6.00
CA LYS A 271 17.71 -8.19 5.54
C LYS A 271 18.58 -7.00 5.13
N TYR A 272 19.75 -6.87 5.73
CA TYR A 272 20.63 -5.70 5.54
C TYR A 272 20.95 -5.38 4.08
N GLU A 273 21.31 -6.38 3.29
CA GLU A 273 21.68 -6.19 1.88
C GLU A 273 20.50 -5.64 1.07
N ILE A 274 19.31 -6.22 1.27
CA ILE A 274 18.09 -5.78 0.57
C ILE A 274 17.69 -4.36 1.03
N PHE A 275 17.80 -4.07 2.33
CA PHE A 275 17.54 -2.73 2.84
C PHE A 275 18.44 -1.69 2.18
N LYS A 276 19.75 -1.99 2.05
CA LYS A 276 20.73 -1.13 1.38
C LYS A 276 20.39 -0.92 -0.10
N GLU A 277 20.02 -1.96 -0.82
CA GLU A 277 19.59 -1.84 -2.22
C GLU A 277 18.36 -0.95 -2.36
N ILE A 278 17.38 -1.10 -1.47
CA ILE A 278 16.17 -0.25 -1.45
C ILE A 278 16.53 1.21 -1.15
N LEU A 279 17.47 1.47 -0.22
CA LEU A 279 17.94 2.83 0.07
C LEU A 279 18.59 3.48 -1.15
N ASN A 280 19.48 2.76 -1.83
CA ASN A 280 20.12 3.24 -3.05
C ASN A 280 19.08 3.56 -4.13
N MET A 281 18.11 2.68 -4.34
CA MET A 281 17.03 2.88 -5.30
C MET A 281 16.19 4.13 -4.98
N ILE A 282 15.90 4.38 -3.70
CA ILE A 282 15.14 5.57 -3.26
C ILE A 282 15.95 6.85 -3.51
N ASP A 283 17.26 6.81 -3.23
CA ASP A 283 18.18 7.94 -3.48
C ASP A 283 18.29 8.26 -4.98
N GLU A 284 18.40 7.23 -5.83
CA GLU A 284 18.36 7.39 -7.30
C GLU A 284 17.07 8.07 -7.80
N CYS A 285 15.96 7.92 -7.08
CA CYS A 285 14.71 8.62 -7.38
C CYS A 285 14.67 10.06 -6.82
N SER A 286 15.74 10.54 -6.19
CA SER A 286 15.81 11.82 -5.46
C SER A 286 14.75 11.93 -4.37
N LEU A 287 14.55 10.83 -3.64
CA LEU A 287 13.62 10.68 -2.53
C LEU A 287 14.39 10.32 -1.25
N GLU A 288 13.74 10.48 -0.11
CA GLU A 288 14.25 10.14 1.22
C GLU A 288 13.36 9.09 1.87
N ILE A 289 13.91 8.28 2.77
CA ILE A 289 13.07 7.41 3.59
C ILE A 289 12.34 8.22 4.67
N ALA A 290 11.12 7.80 4.98
CA ALA A 290 10.43 8.26 6.18
C ALA A 290 11.05 7.56 7.40
N THR A 291 11.40 8.33 8.43
CA THR A 291 12.04 7.83 9.66
C THR A 291 11.21 8.19 10.89
N THR A 292 11.44 7.52 12.02
CA THR A 292 10.80 7.84 13.30
C THR A 292 11.35 9.12 13.91
N THR A 293 12.62 9.40 13.62
CA THR A 293 13.34 10.59 14.14
C THR A 293 13.96 11.37 12.98
N PHE A 294 13.93 12.69 13.05
CA PHE A 294 14.56 13.59 12.07
C PHE A 294 16.12 13.56 12.10
N LYS A 295 16.72 12.55 12.71
CA LYS A 295 18.18 12.42 12.74
C LYS A 295 18.65 11.56 11.59
N TRP A 296 19.34 12.17 10.65
CA TRP A 296 20.25 11.52 9.72
C TRP A 296 21.25 10.68 10.53
N ILE A 297 21.09 9.38 10.52
CA ILE A 297 22.23 8.51 10.80
C ILE A 297 23.02 8.51 9.49
N ILE A 298 24.00 9.41 9.40
CA ILE A 298 25.07 9.30 8.40
C ILE A 298 25.66 7.92 8.64
N MET A 299 25.40 7.00 7.72
CA MET A 299 25.96 5.65 7.74
C MET A 299 27.45 5.73 7.37
N ASN A 300 28.25 6.38 8.23
CA ASN A 300 29.68 6.22 8.27
C ASN A 300 29.98 5.25 9.42
N GLY A 301 30.21 3.97 9.05
CA GLY A 301 30.87 3.01 9.89
C GLY A 301 29.95 2.05 10.65
N PHE A 302 29.46 1.04 9.99
CA PHE A 302 29.36 -0.29 10.55
C PHE A 302 30.54 -1.11 9.97
N GLN A 303 31.64 -1.16 10.73
CA GLN A 303 32.65 -2.21 10.61
C GLN A 303 32.15 -3.46 11.32
#